data_0e3a567114928f3beae27fb95894ae2b
#
_entry.id   0e3a567114928f3beae27fb95894ae2b
#
_cell.length_a   1.000
_cell.length_b   1.000
_cell.length_c   1.000
_cell.angle_alpha   90.00
_cell.angle_beta   90.00
_cell.angle_gamma   90.00
#
_symmetry.space_group_name_H-M   'P 1'
#
loop_
_entity.id
_entity.type
_entity.pdbx_description
1 polymer ?
#
loop_
_entity_poly.entity_id
_entity_poly.type
_entity_poly.pdbx_seq_one_letter_code
_entity_poly.pdbx_strand_id
1 'polypeptide(L)'
;MLQYKKYYMPKSKEELFRLMEQNAHSFDIISGGTDLFAEERTPFNGQDAAIDISSIEDFSIIESKCGFITIGANTRIQQFLEEPVLIDTVPVLRHAASYFADQQIREIATVGGNLANASPCADLIPPLLAMDATVHTIRKNGNDICTSDVPLSDFIKGVGKTSLSEGEVIQSVTTAPY
;
A
#
# COMPACT_ATOMS: atom_id res chain seq x y z
N MET A 1 -23.18 -2.57 1.03
CA MET A 1 -22.73 -1.47 0.13
C MET A 1 -22.04 -0.42 0.98
N LEU A 2 -20.77 -0.08 0.69
CA LEU A 2 -20.06 0.99 1.37
C LEU A 2 -20.78 2.31 1.06
N GLN A 3 -21.09 3.09 2.09
CA GLN A 3 -21.85 4.34 1.96
C GLN A 3 -21.05 5.51 2.51
N TYR A 4 -19.96 5.87 1.80
CA TYR A 4 -19.25 7.10 2.11
C TYR A 4 -20.10 8.32 1.73
N LYS A 5 -20.12 9.32 2.61
CA LYS A 5 -20.74 10.62 2.34
C LYS A 5 -19.85 11.51 1.49
N LYS A 6 -18.52 11.26 1.53
CA LYS A 6 -17.51 12.05 0.86
C LYS A 6 -16.46 11.14 0.22
N TYR A 7 -15.98 11.54 -0.94
CA TYR A 7 -14.92 10.86 -1.66
C TYR A 7 -13.88 11.90 -2.10
N TYR A 8 -12.62 11.67 -1.77
CA TYR A 8 -11.53 12.58 -2.06
C TYR A 8 -10.43 11.85 -2.81
N MET A 9 -9.76 12.56 -3.75
CA MET A 9 -8.60 12.07 -4.49
C MET A 9 -7.46 13.10 -4.40
N PRO A 10 -6.69 13.12 -3.30
CA PRO A 10 -5.55 14.02 -3.16
C PRO A 10 -4.49 13.72 -4.21
N LYS A 11 -3.78 14.76 -4.67
CA LYS A 11 -2.68 14.65 -5.63
C LYS A 11 -1.31 14.82 -4.99
N SER A 12 -1.26 15.18 -3.71
CA SER A 12 -0.01 15.33 -2.96
C SER A 12 -0.14 14.82 -1.53
N LYS A 13 1.00 14.60 -0.88
CA LYS A 13 1.07 14.20 0.54
C LYS A 13 0.50 15.27 1.45
N GLU A 14 0.74 16.54 1.16
CA GLU A 14 0.22 17.67 1.91
C GLU A 14 -1.31 17.73 1.85
N GLU A 15 -1.86 17.50 0.66
CA GLU A 15 -3.31 17.44 0.47
C GLU A 15 -3.91 16.25 1.19
N LEU A 16 -3.28 15.08 1.11
CA LEU A 16 -3.69 13.88 1.83
C LEU A 16 -3.84 14.16 3.33
N PHE A 17 -2.77 14.66 3.97
CA PHE A 17 -2.80 14.90 5.41
C PHE A 17 -3.78 16.00 5.80
N ARG A 18 -3.96 17.04 4.99
CA ARG A 18 -4.99 18.04 5.20
C ARG A 18 -6.40 17.44 5.20
N LEU A 19 -6.69 16.53 4.26
CA LEU A 19 -7.99 15.85 4.18
C LEU A 19 -8.20 14.90 5.36
N MET A 20 -7.16 14.19 5.80
CA MET A 20 -7.21 13.33 6.98
C MET A 20 -7.57 14.14 8.23
N GLU A 21 -6.92 15.29 8.44
CA GLU A 21 -7.25 16.22 9.56
C GLU A 21 -8.67 16.76 9.48
N GLN A 22 -9.13 17.15 8.29
CA GLN A 22 -10.48 17.70 8.07
C GLN A 22 -11.60 16.70 8.34
N ASN A 23 -11.34 15.41 8.18
CA ASN A 23 -12.33 14.35 8.41
C ASN A 23 -12.16 13.67 9.78
N ALA A 24 -11.30 14.17 10.65
CA ALA A 24 -11.21 13.87 12.08
C ALA A 24 -11.43 12.37 12.41
N HIS A 25 -10.60 11.49 11.87
CA HIS A 25 -10.61 10.04 12.17
C HIS A 25 -11.81 9.25 11.62
N SER A 26 -12.67 9.85 10.79
CA SER A 26 -13.81 9.17 10.17
C SER A 26 -13.59 8.98 8.67
N PHE A 27 -12.53 8.27 8.30
CA PHE A 27 -12.19 8.00 6.90
C PHE A 27 -11.51 6.65 6.73
N ASP A 28 -11.64 6.10 5.53
CA ASP A 28 -10.81 4.99 5.04
C ASP A 28 -9.82 5.51 4.00
N ILE A 29 -8.59 5.01 4.05
CA ILE A 29 -7.59 5.20 2.99
C ILE A 29 -7.82 4.11 1.94
N ILE A 30 -7.96 4.51 0.69
CA ILE A 30 -8.15 3.62 -0.45
C ILE A 30 -6.98 3.78 -1.42
N SER A 31 -6.40 2.66 -1.86
CA SER A 31 -5.54 2.56 -3.03
C SER A 31 -6.26 1.69 -4.07
N GLY A 32 -5.98 0.38 -4.16
CA GLY A 32 -6.72 -0.52 -5.05
C GLY A 32 -8.13 -0.88 -4.59
N GLY A 33 -8.41 -0.86 -3.30
CA GLY A 33 -9.74 -1.09 -2.73
C GLY A 33 -10.29 -2.51 -2.85
N THR A 34 -9.52 -3.48 -3.35
CA THR A 34 -10.01 -4.84 -3.69
C THR A 34 -10.59 -5.60 -2.51
N ASP A 35 -10.02 -5.45 -1.31
CA ASP A 35 -10.57 -6.06 -0.10
C ASP A 35 -11.66 -5.19 0.55
N LEU A 36 -11.49 -3.86 0.51
CA LEU A 36 -12.43 -2.93 1.11
C LEU A 36 -13.81 -3.00 0.43
N PHE A 37 -13.85 -3.21 -0.88
CA PHE A 37 -15.08 -3.32 -1.65
C PHE A 37 -15.61 -4.75 -1.80
N ALA A 38 -14.94 -5.77 -1.25
CA ALA A 38 -15.44 -7.13 -1.22
C ALA A 38 -16.57 -7.24 -0.18
N GLU A 39 -17.83 -7.16 -0.61
CA GLU A 39 -19.04 -7.02 0.22
C GLU A 39 -19.17 -8.09 1.33
N GLU A 40 -18.66 -9.29 1.12
CA GLU A 40 -18.77 -10.40 2.06
C GLU A 40 -17.72 -10.37 3.17
N ARG A 41 -16.64 -9.61 3.01
CA ARG A 41 -15.47 -9.66 3.91
C ARG A 41 -15.36 -8.46 4.85
N THR A 42 -15.89 -7.33 4.47
CA THR A 42 -15.73 -6.09 5.23
C THR A 42 -17.07 -5.43 5.49
N PRO A 43 -17.66 -5.63 6.69
CA PRO A 43 -18.82 -4.84 7.10
C PRO A 43 -18.41 -3.35 7.04
N PHE A 44 -19.33 -2.52 6.56
CA PHE A 44 -19.12 -1.06 6.58
C PHE A 44 -18.81 -0.61 8.02
N ASN A 45 -17.66 -0.03 8.21
CA ASN A 45 -17.14 0.38 9.52
C ASN A 45 -17.69 1.72 10.03
N GLY A 46 -18.62 2.34 9.27
CA GLY A 46 -19.27 3.59 9.64
C GLY A 46 -18.47 4.86 9.31
N GLN A 47 -17.38 4.74 8.53
CA GLN A 47 -16.58 5.90 8.15
C GLN A 47 -17.34 6.83 7.20
N ASP A 48 -17.20 8.14 7.40
CA ASP A 48 -17.90 9.15 6.61
C ASP A 48 -17.23 9.47 5.27
N ALA A 49 -15.93 9.28 5.18
CA ALA A 49 -15.14 9.64 4.01
C ALA A 49 -14.27 8.49 3.48
N ALA A 50 -14.08 8.49 2.18
CA ALA A 50 -13.05 7.73 1.49
C ALA A 50 -11.97 8.69 0.95
N ILE A 51 -10.71 8.40 1.22
CA ILE A 51 -9.57 9.15 0.69
C ILE A 51 -8.77 8.20 -0.21
N ASP A 52 -8.91 8.39 -1.52
CA ASP A 52 -8.26 7.59 -2.54
C ASP A 52 -6.88 8.17 -2.86
N ILE A 53 -5.84 7.45 -2.48
CA ILE A 53 -4.44 7.87 -2.65
C ILE A 53 -3.84 7.47 -3.99
N SER A 54 -4.59 6.82 -4.88
CA SER A 54 -4.09 6.31 -6.16
C SER A 54 -3.52 7.39 -7.10
N SER A 55 -3.94 8.64 -6.93
CA SER A 55 -3.47 9.79 -7.72
C SER A 55 -2.22 10.49 -7.19
N ILE A 56 -1.63 10.01 -6.09
CA ILE A 56 -0.39 10.58 -5.55
C ILE A 56 0.80 9.95 -6.27
N GLU A 57 1.45 10.72 -7.14
CA GLU A 57 2.57 10.25 -7.98
C GLU A 57 3.73 9.70 -7.16
N ASP A 58 4.07 10.34 -6.04
CA ASP A 58 5.14 9.91 -5.13
C ASP A 58 4.97 8.47 -4.59
N PHE A 59 3.73 7.96 -4.60
CA PHE A 59 3.43 6.59 -4.15
C PHE A 59 3.47 5.56 -5.28
N SER A 60 3.74 5.99 -6.51
CA SER A 60 3.83 5.14 -7.70
C SER A 60 5.26 5.00 -8.24
N ILE A 61 6.26 5.51 -7.53
CA ILE A 61 7.65 5.49 -7.95
C ILE A 61 8.18 4.04 -7.90
N ILE A 62 8.84 3.61 -8.98
CA ILE A 62 9.61 2.37 -9.06
C ILE A 62 11.03 2.76 -9.44
N GLU A 63 11.99 2.60 -8.53
CA GLU A 63 13.37 3.02 -8.72
C GLU A 63 14.35 1.95 -8.25
N SER A 64 15.31 1.58 -9.11
CA SER A 64 16.45 0.74 -8.74
C SER A 64 17.69 1.60 -8.58
N LYS A 65 18.26 1.68 -7.38
CA LYS A 65 19.39 2.53 -7.05
C LYS A 65 20.26 1.95 -5.93
N CYS A 66 21.57 2.05 -6.09
CA CYS A 66 22.56 1.63 -5.08
C CYS A 66 22.38 0.18 -4.59
N GLY A 67 21.96 -0.74 -5.44
CA GLY A 67 21.73 -2.14 -5.07
C GLY A 67 20.44 -2.39 -4.29
N PHE A 68 19.50 -1.48 -4.36
CA PHE A 68 18.15 -1.63 -3.79
C PHE A 68 17.11 -1.26 -4.84
N ILE A 69 15.92 -1.84 -4.70
CA ILE A 69 14.74 -1.42 -5.46
C ILE A 69 13.69 -0.85 -4.51
N THR A 70 13.23 0.35 -4.83
CA THR A 70 12.12 1.02 -4.14
C THR A 70 10.87 0.87 -4.99
N ILE A 71 9.80 0.37 -4.38
CA ILE A 71 8.51 0.08 -5.00
C ILE A 71 7.46 0.91 -4.26
N GLY A 72 6.85 1.85 -4.94
CA GLY A 72 5.81 2.72 -4.37
C GLY A 72 4.56 1.95 -3.94
N ALA A 73 3.88 2.41 -2.91
CA ALA A 73 2.70 1.75 -2.34
C ALA A 73 1.55 1.57 -3.35
N ASN A 74 1.42 2.49 -4.32
CA ASN A 74 0.41 2.42 -5.39
C ASN A 74 0.84 1.54 -6.58
N THR A 75 2.03 0.93 -6.57
CA THR A 75 2.44 -0.02 -7.61
C THR A 75 1.41 -1.16 -7.67
N ARG A 76 0.81 -1.34 -8.84
CA ARG A 76 -0.18 -2.40 -9.07
C ARG A 76 0.49 -3.75 -9.19
N ILE A 77 -0.20 -4.78 -8.74
CA ILE A 77 0.33 -6.16 -8.80
C ILE A 77 0.62 -6.58 -10.26
N GLN A 78 -0.18 -6.10 -11.22
CA GLN A 78 0.04 -6.37 -12.63
C GLN A 78 1.39 -5.83 -13.14
N GLN A 79 1.90 -4.73 -12.59
CA GLN A 79 3.18 -4.16 -13.00
C GLN A 79 4.38 -5.08 -12.75
N PHE A 80 4.31 -6.00 -11.77
CA PHE A 80 5.36 -7.01 -11.59
C PHE A 80 5.49 -7.98 -12.79
N LEU A 81 4.45 -8.09 -13.61
CA LEU A 81 4.45 -8.91 -14.82
C LEU A 81 4.83 -8.13 -16.09
N GLU A 82 4.81 -6.80 -16.05
CA GLU A 82 4.91 -5.92 -17.21
C GLU A 82 6.12 -4.99 -17.17
N GLU A 83 6.47 -4.45 -15.99
CA GLU A 83 7.55 -3.47 -15.86
C GLU A 83 8.93 -4.15 -15.91
N PRO A 84 9.78 -3.84 -16.91
CA PRO A 84 11.08 -4.49 -17.06
C PRO A 84 11.96 -4.41 -15.81
N VAL A 85 11.99 -3.24 -15.14
CA VAL A 85 12.79 -3.07 -13.93
C VAL A 85 12.37 -4.02 -12.80
N LEU A 86 11.07 -4.29 -12.64
CA LEU A 86 10.58 -5.24 -11.64
C LEU A 86 10.85 -6.69 -12.06
N ILE A 87 10.67 -6.99 -13.34
CA ILE A 87 10.93 -8.32 -13.91
C ILE A 87 12.39 -8.72 -13.69
N ASP A 88 13.32 -7.80 -13.94
CA ASP A 88 14.75 -8.05 -13.92
C ASP A 88 15.36 -8.03 -12.50
N THR A 89 14.80 -7.19 -11.61
CA THR A 89 15.40 -7.00 -10.28
C THR A 89 14.77 -7.85 -9.18
N VAL A 90 13.48 -8.17 -9.30
CA VAL A 90 12.73 -8.90 -8.26
C VAL A 90 11.89 -10.05 -8.85
N PRO A 91 12.51 -11.01 -9.55
CA PRO A 91 11.80 -12.10 -10.25
C PRO A 91 10.94 -12.96 -9.33
N VAL A 92 11.28 -13.05 -8.04
CA VAL A 92 10.46 -13.76 -7.05
C VAL A 92 9.11 -13.08 -6.82
N LEU A 93 9.06 -11.74 -6.82
CA LEU A 93 7.80 -10.98 -6.72
C LEU A 93 6.98 -11.11 -8.01
N ARG A 94 7.64 -11.14 -9.18
CA ARG A 94 6.99 -11.48 -10.45
C ARG A 94 6.33 -12.84 -10.39
N HIS A 95 7.04 -13.85 -9.85
CA HIS A 95 6.48 -15.18 -9.70
C HIS A 95 5.25 -15.17 -8.79
N ALA A 96 5.33 -14.55 -7.61
CA ALA A 96 4.19 -14.39 -6.70
C ALA A 96 3.01 -13.68 -7.38
N ALA A 97 3.26 -12.58 -8.11
CA ALA A 97 2.24 -11.84 -8.84
C ALA A 97 1.53 -12.70 -9.91
N SER A 98 2.21 -13.67 -10.52
CA SER A 98 1.61 -14.55 -11.54
C SER A 98 0.51 -15.48 -10.98
N TYR A 99 0.53 -15.76 -9.68
CA TYR A 99 -0.48 -16.52 -8.97
C TYR A 99 -1.49 -15.67 -8.22
N PHE A 100 -1.27 -14.37 -8.19
CA PHE A 100 -2.15 -13.43 -7.48
C PHE A 100 -3.47 -13.27 -8.24
N ALA A 101 -4.56 -13.76 -7.67
CA ALA A 101 -5.93 -13.61 -8.17
C ALA A 101 -6.05 -13.69 -9.73
N ASP A 102 -6.98 -12.93 -10.31
CA ASP A 102 -7.10 -12.76 -11.76
C ASP A 102 -6.49 -11.44 -12.25
N GLN A 103 -6.43 -11.24 -13.56
CA GLN A 103 -5.86 -10.04 -14.16
C GLN A 103 -6.62 -8.78 -13.73
N GLN A 104 -7.96 -8.83 -13.63
CA GLN A 104 -8.77 -7.67 -13.28
C GLN A 104 -8.43 -7.16 -11.87
N ILE A 105 -8.24 -8.09 -10.93
CA ILE A 105 -7.82 -7.76 -9.56
C ILE A 105 -6.38 -7.24 -9.57
N ARG A 106 -5.44 -7.85 -10.31
CA ARG A 106 -4.05 -7.37 -10.38
C ARG A 106 -3.92 -5.96 -10.95
N GLU A 107 -4.82 -5.55 -11.86
CA GLU A 107 -4.84 -4.20 -12.44
C GLU A 107 -5.21 -3.10 -11.44
N ILE A 108 -5.81 -3.45 -10.32
CA ILE A 108 -6.24 -2.48 -9.30
C ILE A 108 -5.62 -2.72 -7.93
N ALA A 109 -5.35 -3.97 -7.55
CA ALA A 109 -4.67 -4.30 -6.29
C ALA A 109 -3.25 -3.73 -6.27
N THR A 110 -2.83 -3.20 -5.12
CA THR A 110 -1.55 -2.51 -4.97
C THR A 110 -0.68 -3.15 -3.89
N VAL A 111 0.63 -2.91 -3.96
CA VAL A 111 1.60 -3.36 -2.96
C VAL A 111 1.24 -2.81 -1.57
N GLY A 112 0.99 -1.51 -1.47
CA GLY A 112 0.63 -0.87 -0.19
C GLY A 112 -0.66 -1.44 0.39
N GLY A 113 -1.69 -1.65 -0.45
CA GLY A 113 -2.95 -2.27 -0.04
C GLY A 113 -2.75 -3.70 0.47
N ASN A 114 -1.93 -4.51 -0.22
CA ASN A 114 -1.62 -5.88 0.19
C ASN A 114 -0.91 -5.93 1.55
N LEU A 115 0.07 -5.04 1.78
CA LEU A 115 0.78 -4.94 3.05
C LEU A 115 -0.10 -4.40 4.17
N ALA A 116 -0.89 -3.35 3.92
CA ALA A 116 -1.76 -2.73 4.93
C ALA A 116 -2.87 -3.67 5.39
N ASN A 117 -3.43 -4.46 4.47
CA ASN A 117 -4.45 -5.46 4.78
C ASN A 117 -3.92 -6.63 5.60
N ALA A 118 -2.64 -6.96 5.48
CA ALA A 118 -1.96 -8.04 6.21
C ALA A 118 -2.78 -9.35 6.26
N SER A 119 -3.42 -9.71 5.14
CA SER A 119 -4.17 -10.96 5.00
C SER A 119 -3.24 -12.17 5.15
N PRO A 120 -3.66 -13.28 5.76
CA PRO A 120 -2.90 -14.52 5.75
C PRO A 120 -2.72 -15.10 4.33
N CYS A 121 -3.54 -14.66 3.38
CA CYS A 121 -3.46 -15.02 1.95
C CYS A 121 -2.75 -13.96 1.10
N ALA A 122 -2.01 -13.03 1.71
CA ALA A 122 -1.30 -11.99 0.98
C ALA A 122 -0.05 -12.56 0.29
N ASP A 123 -0.11 -12.75 -1.02
CA ASP A 123 0.93 -13.43 -1.81
C ASP A 123 2.27 -12.69 -1.88
N LEU A 124 2.29 -11.36 -1.69
CA LEU A 124 3.53 -10.59 -1.73
C LEU A 124 4.29 -10.55 -0.40
N ILE A 125 3.64 -10.81 0.73
CA ILE A 125 4.28 -10.73 2.06
C ILE A 125 5.38 -11.78 2.21
N PRO A 126 5.18 -13.08 1.91
CA PRO A 126 6.23 -14.07 2.09
C PRO A 126 7.51 -13.79 1.28
N PRO A 127 7.47 -13.49 -0.03
CA PRO A 127 8.68 -13.18 -0.77
C PRO A 127 9.33 -11.86 -0.32
N LEU A 128 8.58 -10.83 0.03
CA LEU A 128 9.13 -9.59 0.58
C LEU A 128 9.82 -9.81 1.94
N LEU A 129 9.29 -10.68 2.80
CA LEU A 129 9.95 -11.11 4.04
C LEU A 129 11.26 -11.85 3.77
N ALA A 130 11.27 -12.76 2.80
CA ALA A 130 12.47 -13.49 2.41
C ALA A 130 13.57 -12.60 1.83
N MET A 131 13.20 -11.43 1.32
CA MET A 131 14.11 -10.40 0.78
C MET A 131 14.46 -9.32 1.80
N ASP A 132 14.16 -9.50 3.09
CA ASP A 132 14.38 -8.54 4.17
C ASP A 132 13.87 -7.13 3.84
N ALA A 133 12.68 -7.06 3.26
CA ALA A 133 12.10 -5.80 2.82
C ALA A 133 11.83 -4.84 3.98
N THR A 134 12.01 -3.54 3.70
CA THR A 134 11.70 -2.43 4.63
C THR A 134 10.50 -1.66 4.11
N VAL A 135 9.52 -1.44 4.96
CA VAL A 135 8.33 -0.62 4.67
C VAL A 135 8.62 0.82 5.10
N HIS A 136 8.44 1.75 4.17
CA HIS A 136 8.56 3.18 4.43
C HIS A 136 7.17 3.76 4.64
N THR A 137 6.95 4.34 5.80
CA THR A 137 5.69 4.98 6.15
C THR A 137 5.87 6.48 6.33
N ILE A 138 4.80 7.22 6.16
CA ILE A 138 4.76 8.66 6.40
C ILE A 138 3.60 9.02 7.30
N ARG A 139 3.81 10.02 8.15
CA ARG A 139 2.78 10.65 8.97
C ARG A 139 3.02 12.14 9.13
N LYS A 140 1.98 12.89 9.38
CA LYS A 140 2.11 14.31 9.74
C LYS A 140 2.43 14.47 11.22
N ASN A 141 3.41 15.31 11.52
CA ASN A 141 3.75 15.73 12.88
C ASN A 141 3.85 17.27 12.93
N GLY A 142 2.81 17.92 13.43
CA GLY A 142 2.69 19.37 13.34
C GLY A 142 2.58 19.82 11.86
N ASN A 143 3.54 20.63 11.41
CA ASN A 143 3.58 21.09 10.01
C ASN A 143 4.46 20.23 9.11
N ASP A 144 5.23 19.29 9.66
CA ASP A 144 6.18 18.47 8.92
C ASP A 144 5.59 17.07 8.61
N ILE A 145 6.02 16.51 7.49
CA ILE A 145 5.77 15.10 7.15
C ILE A 145 7.01 14.32 7.54
N CYS A 146 6.86 13.43 8.52
CA CYS A 146 7.92 12.55 9.00
C CYS A 146 7.82 11.19 8.32
N THR A 147 8.98 10.59 8.01
CA THR A 147 9.09 9.23 7.51
C THR A 147 9.55 8.28 8.62
N SER A 148 9.14 7.02 8.53
CA SER A 148 9.63 5.94 9.38
C SER A 148 9.95 4.73 8.51
N ASP A 149 11.04 4.04 8.84
CA ASP A 149 11.49 2.83 8.17
C ASP A 149 11.27 1.65 9.11
N VAL A 150 10.45 0.69 8.69
CA VAL A 150 10.08 -0.45 9.52
C VAL A 150 10.40 -1.74 8.75
N PRO A 151 11.27 -2.63 9.28
CA PRO A 151 11.44 -3.95 8.68
C PRO A 151 10.08 -4.65 8.52
N LEU A 152 9.86 -5.30 7.38
CA LEU A 152 8.56 -5.95 7.13
C LEU A 152 8.21 -7.01 8.18
N SER A 153 9.23 -7.69 8.73
CA SER A 153 9.07 -8.62 9.87
C SER A 153 8.48 -7.97 11.12
N ASP A 154 8.79 -6.68 11.33
CA ASP A 154 8.28 -5.90 12.45
C ASP A 154 6.99 -5.14 12.08
N PHE A 155 6.75 -4.95 10.79
CA PHE A 155 5.56 -4.28 10.30
C PHE A 155 4.31 -5.16 10.43
N ILE A 156 4.40 -6.46 10.11
CA ILE A 156 3.29 -7.40 10.24
C ILE A 156 3.18 -7.90 11.69
N LYS A 157 2.11 -7.54 12.38
CA LYS A 157 1.86 -7.91 13.79
C LYS A 157 0.96 -9.13 13.95
N GLY A 158 0.31 -9.57 12.89
CA GLY A 158 -0.61 -10.71 12.87
C GLY A 158 -1.63 -10.60 11.75
N VAL A 159 -2.59 -11.49 11.73
CA VAL A 159 -3.66 -11.51 10.73
C VAL A 159 -4.46 -10.22 10.77
N GLY A 160 -4.48 -9.46 9.68
CA GLY A 160 -5.16 -8.17 9.57
C GLY A 160 -4.58 -7.09 10.51
N LYS A 161 -3.34 -7.24 10.98
CA LYS A 161 -2.72 -6.30 11.93
C LYS A 161 -1.31 -5.92 11.49
N THR A 162 -1.08 -4.63 11.42
CA THR A 162 0.23 -4.03 11.12
C THR A 162 0.69 -3.14 12.26
N SER A 163 1.90 -2.61 12.15
CA SER A 163 2.44 -1.60 13.06
C SER A 163 1.99 -0.16 12.73
N LEU A 164 1.19 0.03 11.67
CA LEU A 164 0.69 1.36 11.32
C LEU A 164 -0.03 2.00 12.50
N SER A 165 0.40 3.20 12.83
CA SER A 165 -0.27 4.06 13.79
C SER A 165 -1.41 4.82 13.12
N GLU A 166 -2.32 5.37 13.92
CA GLU A 166 -3.37 6.25 13.41
C GLU A 166 -2.75 7.45 12.68
N GLY A 167 -3.27 7.76 11.49
CA GLY A 167 -2.75 8.85 10.65
C GLY A 167 -1.46 8.54 9.91
N GLU A 168 -0.97 7.29 9.95
CA GLU A 168 0.21 6.85 9.23
C GLU A 168 -0.17 6.12 7.94
N VAL A 169 0.60 6.34 6.86
CA VAL A 169 0.32 5.79 5.53
C VAL A 169 1.59 5.17 4.95
N ILE A 170 1.46 4.02 4.28
CA ILE A 170 2.57 3.40 3.56
C ILE A 170 2.89 4.23 2.33
N GLN A 171 4.15 4.64 2.18
CA GLN A 171 4.63 5.34 0.99
C GLN A 171 5.26 4.38 -0.02
N SER A 172 6.10 3.46 0.44
CA SER A 172 6.83 2.53 -0.42
C SER A 172 7.35 1.33 0.37
N VAL A 173 7.89 0.36 -0.34
CA VAL A 173 8.71 -0.73 0.20
C VAL A 173 10.04 -0.77 -0.54
N THR A 174 11.14 -1.03 0.18
CA THR A 174 12.47 -1.20 -0.40
C THR A 174 13.01 -2.58 -0.06
N THR A 175 13.66 -3.20 -1.02
CA THR A 175 14.33 -4.49 -0.84
C THR A 175 15.61 -4.56 -1.69
N ALA A 176 16.54 -5.44 -1.34
CA ALA A 176 17.65 -5.78 -2.21
C ALA A 176 17.14 -6.55 -3.44
N PRO A 177 17.78 -6.44 -4.61
CA PRO A 177 17.53 -7.32 -5.75
C PRO A 177 17.84 -8.78 -5.37
N TYR A 178 17.09 -9.71 -5.94
CA TYR A 178 17.26 -11.14 -5.68
C TYR A 178 17.57 -11.88 -6.97
#